data_fa3642a1c5d09bf784d56e24680e1690
#
_entry.id   fa3642a1c5d09bf784d56e24680e1690
#
_cell.length_a   1.000
_cell.length_b   1.000
_cell.length_c   1.000
_cell.angle_alpha   90.00
_cell.angle_beta   90.00
_cell.angle_gamma   90.00
#
_symmetry.space_group_name_H-M   'P 1'
#
loop_
_entity.id
_entity.type
_entity.pdbx_description
1 polymer ?
#
loop_
_entity_poly.entity_id
_entity_poly.type
_entity_poly.pdbx_seq_one_letter_code
_entity_poly.pdbx_strand_id
1 'polypeptide(L)'
;MSDTTVGRAELDAARLLPARMGISPADLVEAVSDRPPAPTFAEYVPVVSAAVSDGTRRAYGSYWKRVLEHWGQRRLDEPTPSEIEQLAEYTKTHVVAQRNARGGRSAAEHLIAALRCLYKRAVADGYVSAADNPALKVAKPRRLPSTRRAVADSRLAEINAVAASTGDDPALDSLLLRLHTETACRRGGALALRPVDLDPDQCLILLREKGDTVRWHPVSPTLMRHLQQHAEERQATGTGQLLRYRNGQPITYRRYDHLWVRIGEHLPWCTGNRSAPTGCGTRR
;
A
#
# COMPACT_ATOMS: atom_id res chain seq x y z
N MET A 1 20.25 27.60 19.05
CA MET A 1 21.29 26.77 18.37
C MET A 1 22.30 27.79 17.85
N SER A 2 23.46 27.82 18.47
CA SER A 2 24.50 28.79 18.16
C SER A 2 25.19 28.42 16.86
N ASP A 3 25.05 29.28 15.88
CA ASP A 3 25.78 29.23 14.60
C ASP A 3 27.25 29.54 14.88
N THR A 4 28.06 28.51 15.08
CA THR A 4 29.49 28.68 15.33
C THR A 4 30.16 28.89 13.98
N THR A 5 30.23 30.11 13.51
CA THR A 5 31.07 30.53 12.38
C THR A 5 32.53 30.26 12.75
N VAL A 6 33.10 29.20 12.14
CA VAL A 6 34.52 28.84 12.31
C VAL A 6 35.36 30.03 11.82
N GLY A 7 36.19 30.57 12.67
CA GLY A 7 37.04 31.70 12.33
C GLY A 7 38.07 31.38 11.33
N ARG A 8 38.50 32.35 10.49
CA ARG A 8 39.49 32.17 9.43
C ARG A 8 40.83 31.65 9.98
N ALA A 9 41.23 32.03 11.18
CA ALA A 9 42.40 31.55 11.89
C ALA A 9 42.30 30.06 12.27
N GLU A 10 41.11 29.59 12.64
CA GLU A 10 40.87 28.17 12.95
C GLU A 10 40.87 27.30 11.70
N LEU A 11 40.36 27.84 10.58
CA LEU A 11 40.45 27.17 9.27
C LEU A 11 41.90 27.07 8.77
N ASP A 12 42.69 28.10 8.97
CA ASP A 12 44.11 28.09 8.56
C ASP A 12 44.94 27.16 9.46
N ALA A 13 44.66 27.10 10.75
CA ALA A 13 45.27 26.12 11.66
C ALA A 13 44.86 24.67 11.32
N ALA A 14 43.59 24.43 10.98
CA ALA A 14 43.12 23.11 10.55
C ALA A 14 43.72 22.65 9.22
N ARG A 15 44.17 23.53 8.35
CA ARG A 15 44.88 23.21 7.09
C ARG A 15 46.36 22.90 7.28
N LEU A 16 47.04 23.48 8.29
CA LEU A 16 48.45 23.30 8.55
C LEU A 16 48.80 21.88 9.04
N LEU A 17 47.94 21.26 9.82
CA LEU A 17 48.17 19.93 10.38
C LEU A 17 48.19 18.83 9.31
N PRO A 18 47.19 18.69 8.41
CA PRO A 18 47.19 17.74 7.31
C PRO A 18 48.38 17.98 6.35
N ALA A 19 48.68 19.27 6.05
CA ALA A 19 49.81 19.61 5.17
C ALA A 19 51.15 19.15 5.74
N ARG A 20 51.39 19.24 7.06
CA ARG A 20 52.57 18.73 7.74
C ARG A 20 52.65 17.20 7.73
N MET A 21 51.55 16.50 7.67
CA MET A 21 51.43 15.04 7.63
C MET A 21 51.49 14.50 6.20
N GLY A 22 51.59 15.37 5.18
CA GLY A 22 51.56 14.97 3.78
C GLY A 22 50.18 14.45 3.30
N ILE A 23 49.15 14.77 4.07
CA ILE A 23 47.76 14.34 3.80
C ILE A 23 47.05 15.46 3.04
N SER A 24 46.59 15.21 1.85
CA SER A 24 45.79 16.19 1.11
C SER A 24 44.37 16.31 1.72
N PRO A 25 43.68 17.45 1.58
CA PRO A 25 42.29 17.57 1.95
C PRO A 25 41.37 16.53 1.27
N ALA A 26 41.75 16.09 0.06
CA ALA A 26 41.05 15.03 -0.65
C ALA A 26 41.23 13.67 0.06
N ASP A 27 42.42 13.35 0.55
CA ASP A 27 42.68 12.12 1.30
C ASP A 27 41.91 12.07 2.61
N LEU A 28 41.72 13.23 3.26
CA LEU A 28 40.86 13.32 4.47
C LEU A 28 39.37 13.11 4.16
N VAL A 29 38.92 13.58 3.02
CA VAL A 29 37.54 13.36 2.57
C VAL A 29 37.34 11.91 2.12
N GLU A 30 38.32 11.30 1.45
CA GLU A 30 38.33 9.88 1.09
C GLU A 30 38.41 8.96 2.32
N ALA A 31 39.27 9.27 3.29
CA ALA A 31 39.43 8.49 4.53
C ALA A 31 38.14 8.55 5.43
N VAL A 32 37.33 9.59 5.30
CA VAL A 32 36.02 9.69 5.99
C VAL A 32 34.94 8.87 5.27
N SER A 33 35.17 8.45 4.03
CA SER A 33 34.23 7.64 3.25
C SER A 33 34.57 6.14 3.34
N ASP A 34 34.50 5.59 4.54
CA ASP A 34 34.59 4.13 4.80
C ASP A 34 33.30 3.39 4.29
N ARG A 35 32.60 4.01 3.32
CA ARG A 35 31.38 3.45 2.73
C ARG A 35 31.71 2.66 1.46
N PRO A 36 31.06 1.49 1.34
CA PRO A 36 31.13 0.79 0.06
C PRO A 36 30.56 1.67 -1.05
N PRO A 37 31.09 1.59 -2.28
CA PRO A 37 30.58 2.34 -3.40
C PRO A 37 29.06 2.03 -3.58
N ALA A 38 28.25 3.07 -3.75
CA ALA A 38 26.81 2.88 -3.91
C ALA A 38 26.53 2.07 -5.20
N PRO A 39 25.72 1.00 -5.14
CA PRO A 39 25.34 0.22 -6.32
C PRO A 39 24.44 1.03 -7.25
N THR A 40 24.27 0.56 -8.47
CA THR A 40 23.26 1.09 -9.40
C THR A 40 21.83 0.72 -8.96
N PHE A 41 20.86 1.45 -9.49
CA PHE A 41 19.44 1.06 -9.25
C PHE A 41 19.15 -0.33 -9.80
N ALA A 42 19.74 -0.73 -10.94
CA ALA A 42 19.55 -2.04 -11.53
C ALA A 42 20.05 -3.17 -10.62
N GLU A 43 21.15 -2.97 -9.91
CA GLU A 43 21.69 -3.93 -8.96
C GLU A 43 20.89 -3.94 -7.65
N TYR A 44 20.48 -2.79 -7.15
CA TYR A 44 19.94 -2.69 -5.80
C TYR A 44 18.42 -2.91 -5.69
N VAL A 45 17.64 -2.51 -6.69
CA VAL A 45 16.18 -2.70 -6.67
C VAL A 45 15.77 -4.17 -6.49
N PRO A 46 16.41 -5.17 -7.15
CA PRO A 46 16.12 -6.58 -6.91
C PRO A 46 16.35 -7.00 -5.45
N VAL A 47 17.43 -6.52 -4.82
CA VAL A 47 17.77 -6.82 -3.42
C VAL A 47 16.66 -6.31 -2.50
N VAL A 48 16.25 -5.04 -2.66
CA VAL A 48 15.16 -4.45 -1.88
C VAL A 48 13.84 -5.18 -2.14
N SER A 49 13.55 -5.51 -3.40
CA SER A 49 12.34 -6.23 -3.78
C SER A 49 12.23 -7.60 -3.12
N ALA A 50 13.35 -8.31 -2.98
CA ALA A 50 13.41 -9.60 -2.28
C ALA A 50 13.21 -9.44 -0.75
N ALA A 51 13.73 -8.35 -0.18
CA ALA A 51 13.73 -8.11 1.26
C ALA A 51 12.42 -7.51 1.83
N VAL A 52 11.48 -7.10 0.98
CA VAL A 52 10.19 -6.53 1.43
C VAL A 52 9.08 -7.57 1.40
N SER A 53 7.99 -7.31 2.15
CA SER A 53 6.78 -8.13 2.09
C SER A 53 6.12 -8.11 0.69
N ASP A 54 5.38 -9.16 0.36
CA ASP A 54 4.62 -9.25 -0.91
C ASP A 54 3.64 -8.08 -1.09
N GLY A 55 3.06 -7.58 0.00
CA GLY A 55 2.19 -6.42 -0.02
C GLY A 55 2.93 -5.15 -0.45
N THR A 56 4.14 -4.95 0.04
CA THR A 56 5.01 -3.83 -0.33
C THR A 56 5.49 -3.97 -1.79
N ARG A 57 5.89 -5.17 -2.18
CA ARG A 57 6.32 -5.49 -3.56
C ARG A 57 5.21 -5.22 -4.56
N ARG A 58 3.98 -5.65 -4.27
CA ARG A 58 2.81 -5.35 -5.12
C ARG A 58 2.50 -3.85 -5.19
N ALA A 59 2.70 -3.13 -4.09
CA ALA A 59 2.42 -1.69 -4.05
C ALA A 59 3.48 -0.84 -4.78
N TYR A 60 4.74 -1.23 -4.71
CA TYR A 60 5.87 -0.42 -5.20
C TYR A 60 6.55 -0.98 -6.45
N GLY A 61 6.34 -2.23 -6.81
CA GLY A 61 7.03 -2.89 -7.91
C GLY A 61 6.89 -2.16 -9.25
N SER A 62 5.70 -1.65 -9.58
CA SER A 62 5.48 -0.88 -10.81
C SER A 62 6.22 0.47 -10.81
N TYR A 63 6.40 1.08 -9.63
CA TYR A 63 7.16 2.32 -9.47
C TYR A 63 8.66 2.06 -9.54
N TRP A 64 9.14 0.98 -8.91
CA TRP A 64 10.54 0.57 -9.04
C TRP A 64 10.89 0.21 -10.49
N LYS A 65 9.98 -0.46 -11.23
CA LYS A 65 10.19 -0.69 -12.66
C LYS A 65 10.38 0.63 -13.41
N ARG A 66 9.57 1.64 -13.14
CA ARG A 66 9.71 2.97 -13.74
C ARG A 66 11.03 3.65 -13.35
N VAL A 67 11.46 3.52 -12.11
CA VAL A 67 12.78 4.01 -11.68
C VAL A 67 13.89 3.33 -12.47
N LEU A 68 13.81 2.01 -12.68
CA LEU A 68 14.77 1.27 -13.51
C LEU A 68 14.78 1.73 -14.98
N GLU A 69 13.63 2.03 -15.55
CA GLU A 69 13.49 2.55 -16.92
C GLU A 69 14.22 3.89 -17.10
N HIS A 70 14.22 4.75 -16.08
CA HIS A 70 14.83 6.09 -16.14
C HIS A 70 16.25 6.14 -15.59
N TRP A 71 16.53 5.38 -14.53
CA TRP A 71 17.78 5.50 -13.75
C TRP A 71 18.50 4.15 -13.52
N GLY A 72 18.14 3.10 -14.26
CA GLY A 72 18.68 1.76 -13.99
C GLY A 72 20.19 1.69 -13.86
N GLN A 73 20.91 2.41 -14.72
CA GLN A 73 22.39 2.42 -14.76
C GLN A 73 23.03 3.48 -13.85
N ARG A 74 22.24 4.36 -13.25
CA ARG A 74 22.73 5.37 -12.31
C ARG A 74 22.97 4.74 -10.94
N ARG A 75 23.94 5.29 -10.23
CA ARG A 75 24.19 4.90 -8.83
C ARG A 75 23.19 5.56 -7.90
N LEU A 76 22.97 4.97 -6.72
CA LEU A 76 21.99 5.47 -5.74
C LEU A 76 22.35 6.86 -5.18
N ASP A 77 23.60 7.23 -5.19
CA ASP A 77 24.12 8.51 -4.69
C ASP A 77 24.06 9.67 -5.69
N GLU A 78 23.72 9.40 -6.96
CA GLU A 78 23.69 10.43 -8.00
C GLU A 78 22.40 11.27 -8.08
N PRO A 79 21.18 10.69 -7.91
CA PRO A 79 19.97 11.46 -8.11
C PRO A 79 19.79 12.58 -7.09
N THR A 80 19.46 13.75 -7.57
CA THR A 80 19.14 14.93 -6.75
C THR A 80 17.66 14.94 -6.34
N PRO A 81 17.29 15.69 -5.29
CA PRO A 81 15.87 15.89 -4.93
C PRO A 81 15.02 16.42 -6.09
N SER A 82 15.56 17.37 -6.88
CA SER A 82 14.85 17.95 -8.03
C SER A 82 14.58 16.92 -9.14
N GLU A 83 15.51 16.00 -9.39
CA GLU A 83 15.28 14.90 -10.35
C GLU A 83 14.21 13.92 -9.86
N ILE A 84 14.12 13.68 -8.56
CA ILE A 84 13.03 12.88 -7.97
C ILE A 84 11.68 13.59 -8.18
N GLU A 85 11.62 14.92 -8.00
CA GLU A 85 10.42 15.71 -8.27
C GLU A 85 10.02 15.66 -9.75
N GLN A 86 10.99 15.79 -10.67
CA GLN A 86 10.77 15.65 -12.10
C GLN A 86 10.20 14.28 -12.47
N LEU A 87 10.78 13.19 -11.93
CA LEU A 87 10.28 11.84 -12.16
C LEU A 87 8.88 11.63 -11.56
N ALA A 88 8.58 12.28 -10.42
CA ALA A 88 7.26 12.23 -9.81
C ALA A 88 6.22 12.95 -10.67
N GLU A 89 6.56 14.11 -11.25
CA GLU A 89 5.68 14.86 -12.17
C GLU A 89 5.49 14.10 -13.48
N TYR A 90 6.57 13.55 -14.06
CA TYR A 90 6.49 12.65 -15.20
C TYR A 90 5.54 11.48 -14.91
N THR A 91 5.70 10.83 -13.76
CA THR A 91 4.85 9.72 -13.34
C THR A 91 3.39 10.14 -13.22
N LYS A 92 3.11 11.33 -12.70
CA LYS A 92 1.76 11.89 -12.57
C LYS A 92 1.06 12.06 -13.92
N THR A 93 1.79 12.52 -14.95
CA THR A 93 1.25 12.79 -16.29
C THR A 93 1.12 11.53 -17.15
N HIS A 94 1.95 10.50 -16.92
CA HIS A 94 2.02 9.25 -17.69
C HIS A 94 1.32 8.07 -17.00
N VAL A 95 0.39 8.34 -16.09
CA VAL A 95 -0.45 7.28 -15.51
C VAL A 95 -1.57 6.91 -16.47
N VAL A 96 -1.79 5.62 -16.66
CA VAL A 96 -3.01 5.12 -17.29
C VAL A 96 -4.21 5.74 -16.57
N ALA A 97 -5.05 6.45 -17.31
CA ALA A 97 -6.22 7.12 -16.78
C ALA A 97 -7.20 6.11 -16.18
N GLN A 98 -7.02 5.80 -14.91
CA GLN A 98 -7.94 4.96 -14.15
C GLN A 98 -8.97 5.84 -13.45
N ARG A 99 -10.18 5.29 -13.24
CA ARG A 99 -11.33 5.92 -12.56
C ARG A 99 -10.98 6.68 -11.26
N ASN A 100 -9.87 6.29 -10.60
CA ASN A 100 -9.40 6.83 -9.33
C ASN A 100 -8.08 7.60 -9.42
N ALA A 101 -7.61 7.96 -10.61
CA ALA A 101 -6.29 8.55 -10.83
C ALA A 101 -6.09 9.91 -10.14
N ARG A 102 -7.18 10.62 -9.76
CA ARG A 102 -7.12 11.93 -9.09
C ARG A 102 -6.08 12.88 -9.73
N GLY A 103 -6.04 12.93 -11.07
CA GLY A 103 -5.04 13.68 -11.81
C GLY A 103 -3.61 13.17 -11.62
N GLY A 104 -3.41 11.86 -11.39
CA GLY A 104 -2.09 11.25 -11.23
C GLY A 104 -1.40 11.50 -9.88
N ARG A 105 -1.94 12.35 -9.00
CA ARG A 105 -1.31 12.70 -7.70
C ARG A 105 -0.99 11.48 -6.83
N SER A 106 -1.86 10.48 -6.84
CA SER A 106 -1.61 9.22 -6.12
C SER A 106 -0.38 8.49 -6.66
N ALA A 107 -0.12 8.55 -7.96
CA ALA A 107 1.03 7.90 -8.56
C ALA A 107 2.33 8.59 -8.16
N ALA A 108 2.36 9.93 -8.19
CA ALA A 108 3.50 10.70 -7.68
C ALA A 108 3.75 10.42 -6.18
N GLU A 109 2.69 10.39 -5.35
CA GLU A 109 2.81 10.04 -3.92
C GLU A 109 3.41 8.64 -3.72
N HIS A 110 2.99 7.66 -4.54
CA HIS A 110 3.50 6.28 -4.44
C HIS A 110 4.92 6.14 -4.98
N LEU A 111 5.30 6.86 -6.04
CA LEU A 111 6.68 6.89 -6.51
C LEU A 111 7.62 7.40 -5.41
N ILE A 112 7.30 8.56 -4.81
CA ILE A 112 8.10 9.10 -3.71
C ILE A 112 8.14 8.13 -2.52
N ALA A 113 7.03 7.45 -2.21
CA ALA A 113 7.01 6.45 -1.15
C ALA A 113 7.85 5.21 -1.50
N ALA A 114 7.85 4.78 -2.76
CA ALA A 114 8.68 3.67 -3.24
C ALA A 114 10.18 4.00 -3.19
N LEU A 115 10.56 5.21 -3.59
CA LEU A 115 11.93 5.71 -3.47
C LEU A 115 12.36 5.83 -2.00
N ARG A 116 11.51 6.38 -1.12
CA ARG A 116 11.79 6.43 0.33
C ARG A 116 11.98 5.04 0.93
N CYS A 117 11.22 4.04 0.48
CA CYS A 117 11.40 2.65 0.91
C CYS A 117 12.77 2.12 0.49
N LEU A 118 13.18 2.39 -0.75
CA LEU A 118 14.48 1.99 -1.30
C LEU A 118 15.62 2.68 -0.57
N TYR A 119 15.61 4.00 -0.47
CA TYR A 119 16.66 4.78 0.19
C TYR A 119 16.76 4.53 1.70
N LYS A 120 15.64 4.21 2.39
CA LYS A 120 15.69 3.79 3.79
C LYS A 120 16.57 2.55 3.98
N ARG A 121 16.52 1.61 3.03
CA ARG A 121 17.38 0.42 3.05
C ARG A 121 18.79 0.75 2.63
N ALA A 122 19.00 1.57 1.60
CA ALA A 122 20.31 2.01 1.18
C ALA A 122 21.08 2.72 2.31
N VAL A 123 20.37 3.46 3.16
CA VAL A 123 20.96 4.06 4.37
C VAL A 123 21.30 2.98 5.41
N ALA A 124 20.40 2.02 5.64
CA ALA A 124 20.64 0.93 6.58
C ALA A 124 21.82 0.02 6.14
N ASP A 125 21.97 -0.19 4.84
CA ASP A 125 23.02 -1.00 4.23
C ASP A 125 24.37 -0.21 4.06
N GLY A 126 24.39 1.08 4.44
CA GLY A 126 25.60 1.91 4.45
C GLY A 126 25.97 2.54 3.10
N TYR A 127 25.19 2.35 2.04
CA TYR A 127 25.48 2.91 0.70
C TYR A 127 25.24 4.42 0.59
N VAL A 128 24.31 4.97 1.37
CA VAL A 128 23.96 6.41 1.36
C VAL A 128 23.85 6.90 2.80
N SER A 129 24.32 8.11 3.10
CA SER A 129 24.11 8.68 4.44
C SER A 129 22.66 9.13 4.63
N ALA A 130 22.22 9.19 5.89
CA ALA A 130 20.91 9.73 6.20
C ALA A 130 20.75 11.20 5.77
N ALA A 131 21.86 11.99 5.85
CA ALA A 131 21.91 13.39 5.44
C ALA A 131 21.85 13.56 3.91
N ASP A 132 22.44 12.60 3.16
CA ASP A 132 22.50 12.64 1.71
C ASP A 132 21.30 11.97 1.03
N ASN A 133 20.38 11.38 1.79
CA ASN A 133 19.19 10.72 1.25
C ASN A 133 18.28 11.72 0.50
N PRO A 134 18.28 11.71 -0.84
CA PRO A 134 17.53 12.69 -1.63
C PRO A 134 16.02 12.51 -1.51
N ALA A 135 15.53 11.30 -1.29
CA ALA A 135 14.11 11.01 -1.22
C ALA A 135 13.44 11.56 0.06
N LEU A 136 14.21 11.81 1.13
CA LEU A 136 13.69 12.47 2.33
C LEU A 136 13.53 13.97 2.14
N LYS A 137 14.35 14.58 1.29
CA LYS A 137 14.33 16.03 1.00
C LYS A 137 13.16 16.43 0.10
N VAL A 138 12.53 15.47 -0.60
CA VAL A 138 11.36 15.71 -1.46
C VAL A 138 10.07 15.63 -0.64
N ALA A 139 9.23 16.66 -0.74
CA ALA A 139 7.92 16.67 -0.08
C ALA A 139 6.95 15.67 -0.73
N LYS A 140 6.22 14.91 0.06
CA LYS A 140 5.11 14.12 -0.47
C LYS A 140 3.95 15.04 -0.86
N PRO A 141 3.30 14.81 -2.02
CA PRO A 141 2.09 15.53 -2.36
C PRO A 141 1.05 15.40 -1.24
N ARG A 142 0.47 16.53 -0.83
CA ARG A 142 -0.58 16.55 0.21
C ARG A 142 -1.77 15.71 -0.25
N ARG A 143 -2.22 14.81 0.60
CA ARG A 143 -3.44 14.04 0.34
C ARG A 143 -4.64 14.95 0.24
N LEU A 144 -5.42 14.79 -0.81
CA LEU A 144 -6.69 15.47 -0.93
C LEU A 144 -7.69 14.91 0.09
N PRO A 145 -8.59 15.75 0.63
CA PRO A 145 -9.67 15.31 1.49
C PRO A 145 -10.45 14.16 0.84
N SER A 146 -10.94 13.25 1.66
CA SER A 146 -11.81 12.18 1.16
C SER A 146 -13.14 12.76 0.74
N THR A 147 -13.56 12.49 -0.49
CA THR A 147 -14.92 12.81 -0.97
C THR A 147 -15.94 11.72 -0.61
N ARG A 148 -15.53 10.69 0.13
CA ARG A 148 -16.42 9.61 0.53
C ARG A 148 -17.37 10.09 1.62
N ARG A 149 -18.63 9.76 1.44
CA ARG A 149 -19.70 10.01 2.42
C ARG A 149 -20.28 8.66 2.86
N ALA A 150 -20.86 8.62 4.04
CA ALA A 150 -21.68 7.49 4.46
C ALA A 150 -22.84 7.30 3.46
N VAL A 151 -23.17 6.06 3.20
CA VAL A 151 -24.33 5.71 2.37
C VAL A 151 -25.56 5.75 3.27
N ALA A 152 -26.61 6.45 2.87
CA ALA A 152 -27.88 6.47 3.58
C ALA A 152 -28.52 5.07 3.59
N ASP A 153 -29.28 4.75 4.65
CA ASP A 153 -29.87 3.42 4.82
C ASP A 153 -30.79 3.02 3.65
N SER A 154 -31.56 3.97 3.10
CA SER A 154 -32.38 3.73 1.91
C SER A 154 -31.53 3.30 0.70
N ARG A 155 -30.39 3.93 0.50
CA ARG A 155 -29.45 3.59 -0.57
C ARG A 155 -28.74 2.26 -0.32
N LEU A 156 -28.48 1.93 0.93
CA LEU A 156 -27.95 0.63 1.31
C LEU A 156 -28.98 -0.47 1.05
N ALA A 157 -30.27 -0.20 1.31
CA ALA A 157 -31.35 -1.13 0.98
C ALA A 157 -31.46 -1.39 -0.53
N GLU A 158 -31.33 -0.34 -1.38
CA GLU A 158 -31.30 -0.51 -2.84
C GLU A 158 -30.11 -1.42 -3.29
N ILE A 159 -28.92 -1.19 -2.73
CA ILE A 159 -27.73 -2.03 -3.01
C ILE A 159 -28.00 -3.49 -2.64
N ASN A 160 -28.55 -3.73 -1.45
CA ASN A 160 -28.87 -5.07 -0.98
C ASN A 160 -29.94 -5.75 -1.84
N ALA A 161 -30.96 -5.01 -2.27
CA ALA A 161 -32.00 -5.53 -3.16
C ALA A 161 -31.43 -5.99 -4.52
N VAL A 162 -30.55 -5.19 -5.13
CA VAL A 162 -29.87 -5.58 -6.37
C VAL A 162 -28.99 -6.80 -6.15
N ALA A 163 -28.22 -6.86 -5.07
CA ALA A 163 -27.36 -8.02 -4.80
C ALA A 163 -28.16 -9.31 -4.55
N ALA A 164 -29.34 -9.19 -3.92
CA ALA A 164 -30.20 -10.33 -3.61
C ALA A 164 -31.02 -10.84 -4.80
N SER A 165 -31.20 -10.03 -5.84
CA SER A 165 -32.07 -10.37 -6.98
C SER A 165 -31.32 -10.56 -8.31
N THR A 166 -30.02 -10.29 -8.38
CA THR A 166 -29.26 -10.30 -9.62
C THR A 166 -27.98 -11.14 -9.51
N GLY A 167 -27.42 -11.51 -10.67
CA GLY A 167 -26.17 -12.25 -10.76
C GLY A 167 -26.32 -13.76 -10.63
N ASP A 168 -25.20 -14.43 -10.63
CA ASP A 168 -25.08 -15.89 -10.62
C ASP A 168 -25.15 -16.51 -9.22
N ASP A 169 -24.87 -15.73 -8.18
CA ASP A 169 -24.86 -16.19 -6.78
C ASP A 169 -25.36 -15.10 -5.81
N PRO A 170 -26.68 -14.77 -5.84
CA PRO A 170 -27.25 -13.74 -4.99
C PRO A 170 -27.08 -13.99 -3.47
N ALA A 171 -27.09 -15.26 -3.06
CA ALA A 171 -26.89 -15.64 -1.66
C ALA A 171 -25.50 -15.24 -1.17
N LEU A 172 -24.45 -15.55 -1.94
CA LEU A 172 -23.07 -15.13 -1.62
C LEU A 172 -22.92 -13.62 -1.64
N ASP A 173 -23.51 -12.93 -2.61
CA ASP A 173 -23.39 -11.47 -2.72
C ASP A 173 -24.05 -10.76 -1.56
N SER A 174 -25.24 -11.22 -1.14
CA SER A 174 -25.96 -10.73 0.05
C SER A 174 -25.15 -10.99 1.32
N LEU A 175 -24.55 -12.19 1.45
CA LEU A 175 -23.72 -12.55 2.59
C LEU A 175 -22.49 -11.63 2.68
N LEU A 176 -21.82 -11.35 1.54
CA LEU A 176 -20.67 -10.44 1.48
C LEU A 176 -21.06 -9.03 1.93
N LEU A 177 -22.15 -8.47 1.42
CA LEU A 177 -22.59 -7.12 1.80
C LEU A 177 -22.94 -7.06 3.28
N ARG A 178 -23.66 -8.06 3.79
CA ARG A 178 -24.02 -8.14 5.20
C ARG A 178 -22.81 -8.24 6.11
N LEU A 179 -21.86 -9.12 5.78
CA LEU A 179 -20.60 -9.25 6.53
C LEU A 179 -19.87 -7.91 6.64
N HIS A 180 -19.75 -7.18 5.53
CA HIS A 180 -19.08 -5.88 5.54
C HIS A 180 -19.88 -4.79 6.26
N THR A 181 -21.19 -4.83 6.18
CA THR A 181 -22.05 -3.85 6.85
C THR A 181 -21.99 -4.01 8.37
N GLU A 182 -22.03 -5.25 8.87
CA GLU A 182 -22.02 -5.51 10.31
C GLU A 182 -20.60 -5.36 10.92
N THR A 183 -19.55 -5.72 10.19
CA THR A 183 -18.20 -5.81 10.78
C THR A 183 -17.24 -4.70 10.37
N ALA A 184 -17.57 -3.96 9.33
CA ALA A 184 -16.67 -3.00 8.68
C ALA A 184 -15.28 -3.59 8.34
N CYS A 185 -15.16 -4.91 8.20
CA CYS A 185 -13.90 -5.58 7.90
C CYS A 185 -13.40 -5.20 6.50
N ARG A 186 -12.09 -5.27 6.30
CA ARG A 186 -11.49 -5.09 4.97
C ARG A 186 -11.74 -6.33 4.10
N ARG A 187 -11.74 -6.16 2.77
CA ARG A 187 -11.86 -7.29 1.82
C ARG A 187 -10.88 -8.43 2.14
N GLY A 188 -9.64 -8.08 2.51
CA GLY A 188 -8.64 -9.08 2.89
C GLY A 188 -9.03 -9.87 4.14
N GLY A 189 -9.62 -9.23 5.14
CA GLY A 189 -10.12 -9.89 6.34
C GLY A 189 -11.28 -10.84 6.04
N ALA A 190 -12.24 -10.40 5.21
CA ALA A 190 -13.33 -11.27 4.77
C ALA A 190 -12.83 -12.48 3.97
N LEU A 191 -11.90 -12.29 3.04
CA LEU A 191 -11.30 -13.38 2.25
C LEU A 191 -10.41 -14.32 3.08
N ALA A 192 -9.90 -13.86 4.22
CA ALA A 192 -9.10 -14.68 5.14
C ALA A 192 -9.93 -15.41 6.20
N LEU A 193 -11.26 -15.18 6.24
CA LEU A 193 -12.17 -15.82 7.21
C LEU A 193 -12.26 -17.33 6.92
N ARG A 194 -12.22 -18.13 7.98
CA ARG A 194 -12.22 -19.59 7.95
C ARG A 194 -13.35 -20.14 8.82
N PRO A 195 -13.85 -21.36 8.57
CA PRO A 195 -14.83 -21.98 9.47
C PRO A 195 -14.39 -22.03 10.93
N VAL A 196 -13.12 -22.31 11.21
CA VAL A 196 -12.57 -22.35 12.57
C VAL A 196 -12.51 -20.97 13.26
N ASP A 197 -12.73 -19.89 12.52
CA ASP A 197 -12.75 -18.53 13.05
C ASP A 197 -14.16 -18.10 13.52
N LEU A 198 -15.14 -18.97 13.43
CA LEU A 198 -16.49 -18.75 13.92
C LEU A 198 -16.65 -19.28 15.34
N ASP A 199 -17.17 -18.47 16.22
CA ASP A 199 -17.65 -18.85 17.56
C ASP A 199 -19.17 -18.65 17.60
N PRO A 200 -19.95 -19.70 17.30
CA PRO A 200 -21.42 -19.60 17.25
C PRO A 200 -22.05 -19.33 18.61
N ASP A 201 -21.45 -19.82 19.69
CA ASP A 201 -22.03 -19.72 21.04
C ASP A 201 -22.00 -18.26 21.52
N GLN A 202 -20.91 -17.55 21.22
CA GLN A 202 -20.76 -16.14 21.57
C GLN A 202 -21.13 -15.19 20.43
N CYS A 203 -21.49 -15.68 19.25
CA CYS A 203 -21.68 -14.89 18.03
C CYS A 203 -20.47 -13.99 17.70
N LEU A 204 -19.27 -14.56 17.78
CA LEU A 204 -18.02 -13.87 17.47
C LEU A 204 -17.35 -14.44 16.21
N ILE A 205 -16.68 -13.60 15.46
CA ILE A 205 -15.79 -14.02 14.35
C ILE A 205 -14.39 -13.48 14.54
N LEU A 206 -13.38 -14.30 14.24
CA LEU A 206 -11.98 -13.89 14.31
C LEU A 206 -11.54 -13.29 12.98
N LEU A 207 -11.32 -11.98 12.95
CA LEU A 207 -10.88 -11.25 11.77
C LEU A 207 -9.36 -11.06 11.78
N ARG A 208 -8.72 -11.46 10.67
CA ARG A 208 -7.30 -11.21 10.41
C ARG A 208 -7.17 -10.14 9.34
N GLU A 209 -6.58 -9.03 9.71
CA GLU A 209 -6.50 -7.86 8.84
C GLU A 209 -5.05 -7.44 8.56
N LYS A 210 -4.86 -6.43 7.73
CA LYS A 210 -3.54 -5.91 7.36
C LYS A 210 -2.75 -5.46 8.60
N GLY A 211 -1.46 -5.83 8.63
CA GLY A 211 -0.53 -5.46 9.72
C GLY A 211 -0.64 -6.41 10.91
N ASP A 212 -0.95 -7.69 10.63
CA ASP A 212 -1.07 -8.77 11.60
C ASP A 212 -2.09 -8.49 12.72
N THR A 213 -3.04 -7.58 12.43
CA THR A 213 -4.13 -7.26 13.35
C THR A 213 -5.10 -8.44 13.37
N VAL A 214 -5.23 -9.06 14.54
CA VAL A 214 -6.20 -10.14 14.79
C VAL A 214 -7.15 -9.67 15.88
N ARG A 215 -8.46 -9.79 15.63
CA ARG A 215 -9.48 -9.39 16.61
C ARG A 215 -10.73 -10.23 16.52
N TRP A 216 -11.32 -10.57 17.66
CA TRP A 216 -12.69 -11.04 17.73
C TRP A 216 -13.65 -9.87 17.47
N HIS A 217 -14.70 -10.14 16.71
CA HIS A 217 -15.70 -9.15 16.37
C HIS A 217 -17.11 -9.73 16.54
N PRO A 218 -17.98 -9.07 17.31
CA PRO A 218 -19.34 -9.53 17.46
C PRO A 218 -20.12 -9.39 16.16
N VAL A 219 -20.97 -10.36 15.88
CA VAL A 219 -21.88 -10.35 14.74
C VAL A 219 -23.30 -10.71 15.21
N SER A 220 -24.31 -10.35 14.40
CA SER A 220 -25.66 -10.77 14.72
C SER A 220 -25.82 -12.31 14.64
N PRO A 221 -26.71 -12.91 15.43
CA PRO A 221 -27.03 -14.34 15.33
C PRO A 221 -27.47 -14.74 13.92
N THR A 222 -28.09 -13.83 13.20
CA THR A 222 -28.51 -14.07 11.82
C THR A 222 -27.32 -14.13 10.86
N LEU A 223 -26.31 -13.24 11.00
CA LEU A 223 -25.10 -13.32 10.18
C LEU A 223 -24.31 -14.58 10.52
N MET A 224 -24.17 -14.93 11.80
CA MET A 224 -23.49 -16.15 12.22
C MET A 224 -24.11 -17.38 11.56
N ARG A 225 -25.44 -17.53 11.63
CA ARG A 225 -26.16 -18.63 10.99
C ARG A 225 -25.93 -18.69 9.48
N HIS A 226 -25.96 -17.55 8.79
CA HIS A 226 -25.69 -17.52 7.36
C HIS A 226 -24.25 -17.87 7.01
N LEU A 227 -23.28 -17.49 7.85
CA LEU A 227 -21.87 -17.90 7.66
C LEU A 227 -21.69 -19.41 7.83
N GLN A 228 -22.32 -20.01 8.85
CA GLN A 228 -22.29 -21.45 9.08
C GLN A 228 -22.97 -22.20 7.94
N GLN A 229 -24.18 -21.80 7.57
CA GLN A 229 -24.92 -22.40 6.45
C GLN A 229 -24.11 -22.32 5.15
N HIS A 230 -23.50 -21.17 4.85
CA HIS A 230 -22.65 -21.01 3.67
C HIS A 230 -21.43 -21.94 3.71
N ALA A 231 -20.80 -22.10 4.88
CA ALA A 231 -19.66 -23.00 5.05
C ALA A 231 -20.07 -24.46 4.79
N GLU A 232 -21.21 -24.90 5.28
CA GLU A 232 -21.75 -26.25 5.07
C GLU A 232 -22.13 -26.47 3.59
N GLU A 233 -22.94 -25.61 3.00
CA GLU A 233 -23.40 -25.70 1.61
C GLU A 233 -22.24 -25.69 0.58
N ARG A 234 -21.17 -24.96 0.89
CA ARG A 234 -19.99 -24.81 0.01
C ARG A 234 -18.81 -25.70 0.42
N GLN A 235 -19.03 -26.60 1.37
CA GLN A 235 -18.02 -27.56 1.85
C GLN A 235 -16.72 -26.86 2.29
N ALA A 236 -16.84 -25.69 2.93
CA ALA A 236 -15.72 -25.03 3.56
C ALA A 236 -15.39 -25.72 4.88
N THR A 237 -14.19 -26.27 5.00
CA THR A 237 -13.78 -27.05 6.16
C THR A 237 -12.50 -26.52 6.80
N GLY A 238 -12.40 -26.65 8.11
CA GLY A 238 -11.19 -26.42 8.87
C GLY A 238 -10.59 -25.02 8.67
N THR A 239 -9.33 -24.99 8.25
CA THR A 239 -8.55 -23.76 8.05
C THR A 239 -8.64 -23.20 6.62
N GLY A 240 -9.42 -23.81 5.76
CA GLY A 240 -9.68 -23.32 4.42
C GLY A 240 -10.50 -22.03 4.43
N GLN A 241 -10.50 -21.29 3.32
CA GLN A 241 -11.32 -20.07 3.20
C GLN A 241 -12.81 -20.41 3.32
N LEU A 242 -13.54 -19.64 4.14
CA LEU A 242 -14.97 -19.83 4.38
C LEU A 242 -15.79 -19.41 3.16
N LEU A 243 -15.51 -18.25 2.59
CA LEU A 243 -16.28 -17.69 1.47
C LEU A 243 -15.89 -18.37 0.15
N ARG A 244 -16.83 -19.11 -0.44
CA ARG A 244 -16.59 -19.94 -1.63
C ARG A 244 -17.67 -19.73 -2.68
N TYR A 245 -17.33 -20.00 -3.93
CA TYR A 245 -18.28 -20.15 -5.03
C TYR A 245 -19.12 -21.44 -4.88
N ARG A 246 -20.20 -21.55 -5.67
CA ARG A 246 -21.04 -22.76 -5.72
C ARG A 246 -20.28 -24.05 -6.06
N ASN A 247 -19.19 -23.95 -6.82
CA ASN A 247 -18.30 -25.05 -7.15
C ASN A 247 -17.27 -25.40 -6.05
N GLY A 248 -17.39 -24.83 -4.87
CA GLY A 248 -16.50 -25.06 -3.74
C GLY A 248 -15.14 -24.35 -3.82
N GLN A 249 -14.83 -23.63 -4.90
CA GLN A 249 -13.59 -22.87 -4.99
C GLN A 249 -13.62 -21.59 -4.15
N PRO A 250 -12.51 -21.20 -3.51
CA PRO A 250 -12.41 -19.96 -2.76
C PRO A 250 -12.71 -18.75 -3.64
N ILE A 251 -13.48 -17.78 -3.13
CA ILE A 251 -13.68 -16.52 -3.85
C ILE A 251 -12.41 -15.65 -3.82
N THR A 252 -12.29 -14.80 -4.82
CA THR A 252 -11.17 -13.87 -4.96
C THR A 252 -11.65 -12.42 -4.95
N TYR A 253 -10.71 -11.48 -5.02
CA TYR A 253 -11.02 -10.04 -5.17
C TYR A 253 -11.93 -9.77 -6.37
N ARG A 254 -11.87 -10.58 -7.42
CA ARG A 254 -12.69 -10.43 -8.62
C ARG A 254 -14.19 -10.54 -8.33
N ARG A 255 -14.61 -11.35 -7.33
CA ARG A 255 -16.02 -11.42 -6.94
C ARG A 255 -16.55 -10.05 -6.53
N TYR A 256 -15.78 -9.32 -5.74
CA TYR A 256 -16.16 -7.95 -5.34
C TYR A 256 -16.21 -7.00 -6.52
N ASP A 257 -15.25 -7.10 -7.44
CA ASP A 257 -15.21 -6.22 -8.61
C ASP A 257 -16.44 -6.46 -9.50
N HIS A 258 -16.81 -7.72 -9.75
CA HIS A 258 -18.02 -8.08 -10.51
C HIS A 258 -19.31 -7.63 -9.80
N LEU A 259 -19.41 -7.84 -8.49
CA LEU A 259 -20.56 -7.38 -7.69
C LEU A 259 -20.76 -5.88 -7.83
N TRP A 260 -19.69 -5.10 -7.69
CA TRP A 260 -19.79 -3.63 -7.76
C TRP A 260 -20.02 -3.11 -9.18
N VAL A 261 -19.51 -3.75 -10.21
CA VAL A 261 -19.84 -3.44 -11.61
C VAL A 261 -21.33 -3.63 -11.84
N ARG A 262 -21.87 -4.77 -11.48
CA ARG A 262 -23.29 -5.10 -11.63
C ARG A 262 -24.21 -4.16 -10.83
N ILE A 263 -23.86 -3.88 -9.56
CA ILE A 263 -24.63 -2.90 -8.77
C ILE A 263 -24.61 -1.54 -9.46
N GLY A 264 -23.49 -1.12 -10.05
CA GLY A 264 -23.39 0.14 -10.78
C GLY A 264 -24.22 0.19 -12.06
N GLU A 265 -24.43 -0.95 -12.73
CA GLU A 265 -25.30 -1.07 -13.90
C GLU A 265 -26.79 -0.88 -13.54
N HIS A 266 -27.21 -1.42 -12.39
CA HIS A 266 -28.58 -1.27 -11.90
C HIS A 266 -28.83 0.04 -11.14
N LEU A 267 -27.80 0.59 -10.52
CA LEU A 267 -27.87 1.81 -9.70
C LEU A 267 -26.84 2.84 -10.18
N PRO A 268 -27.15 3.64 -11.23
CA PRO A 268 -26.19 4.59 -11.82
C PRO A 268 -25.57 5.58 -10.81
N TRP A 269 -26.30 5.93 -9.75
CA TRP A 269 -25.78 6.79 -8.69
C TRP A 269 -24.59 6.16 -7.93
N CYS A 270 -24.46 4.84 -7.91
CA CYS A 270 -23.28 4.15 -7.35
C CYS A 270 -22.03 4.37 -8.17
N THR A 271 -22.13 4.55 -9.48
CA THR A 271 -20.98 4.76 -10.36
C THR A 271 -20.37 6.14 -10.23
N GLY A 272 -21.18 7.15 -9.93
CA GLY A 272 -20.75 8.55 -9.69
C GLY A 272 -20.33 8.81 -8.24
N ASN A 273 -20.92 8.09 -7.30
CA ASN A 273 -20.67 8.26 -5.88
C ASN A 273 -19.60 7.26 -5.43
N ARG A 274 -18.40 7.70 -5.12
CA ARG A 274 -17.27 6.88 -4.62
C ARG A 274 -17.51 6.33 -3.20
N SER A 275 -18.76 6.17 -2.82
CA SER A 275 -19.24 5.75 -1.51
C SER A 275 -19.53 4.26 -1.50
N ALA A 276 -18.57 3.41 -1.89
CA ALA A 276 -18.66 2.03 -1.45
C ALA A 276 -18.73 2.01 0.08
N PRO A 277 -19.59 1.18 0.70
CA PRO A 277 -19.58 0.99 2.15
C PRO A 277 -18.15 0.82 2.65
N THR A 278 -17.84 1.36 3.81
CA THR A 278 -16.47 1.40 4.34
C THR A 278 -15.82 0.02 4.43
N GLY A 279 -16.61 -1.05 4.55
CA GLY A 279 -16.14 -2.43 4.48
C GLY A 279 -15.77 -2.88 3.06
N CYS A 280 -16.36 -2.34 2.02
CA CYS A 280 -15.95 -2.53 0.62
C CYS A 280 -14.85 -1.57 0.21
N GLY A 281 -14.03 -1.16 1.15
CA GLY A 281 -12.92 -0.27 0.92
C GLY A 281 -12.02 -0.81 -0.17
N THR A 282 -12.16 -0.28 -1.37
CA THR A 282 -11.10 -0.19 -2.35
C THR A 282 -9.96 0.60 -1.72
N ARG A 283 -9.26 0.03 -0.78
CA ARG A 283 -7.90 0.40 -0.44
C ARG A 283 -7.02 -0.78 -0.81
N ARG A 284 -6.49 -0.63 -2.00
CA ARG A 284 -5.15 -0.92 -2.54
C ARG A 284 -4.42 -2.08 -1.92
#